data_8f235e13e2a66c54096daaaeb1a20d5a
#
_entry.id   8f235e13e2a66c54096daaaeb1a20d5a
#
_cell.length_a   1.000
_cell.length_b   1.000
_cell.length_c   1.000
_cell.angle_alpha   90.00
_cell.angle_beta   90.00
_cell.angle_gamma   90.00
#
_symmetry.space_group_name_H-M   'P 1'
#
loop_
_entity.id
_entity.type
_entity.pdbx_description
1 polymer ?
#
loop_
_entity_poly.entity_id
_entity_poly.type
_entity_poly.pdbx_seq_one_letter_code
_entity_poly.pdbx_strand_id
1 'polypeptide(L)'
;VYLGYKSGTTGVVKDIARQLIEVSPVVKNSLKVALGGGRTYFMPKTSFDPEYATTKGRRNDGRDLTAEWVSTRGAKSAYAWNKAQFDAADPATTDYLLGLFEPSHVQYEADRANDTAGEPSLTEMTEKSIKMLEKSRKGFFLHVEGGRIDHAHHAGNANRALLDTIEMAKAVKKAVDMTDPNETLIIVTADHS
;
A
#
# COMPACT_ATOMS: atom_id res chain seq x y z
N VAL A 1 4.93 -0.93 -4.07
CA VAL A 1 4.71 -1.82 -5.20
C VAL A 1 4.61 -0.98 -6.46
N TYR A 2 5.58 -1.11 -7.38
CA TYR A 2 5.51 -0.48 -8.69
C TYR A 2 4.51 -1.25 -9.55
N LEU A 3 3.28 -0.77 -9.63
CA LEU A 3 2.27 -1.32 -10.51
C LEU A 3 2.44 -0.72 -11.92
N GLY A 4 3.46 -1.21 -12.64
CA GLY A 4 3.73 -0.79 -14.01
C GLY A 4 2.60 -1.15 -14.96
N TYR A 5 1.90 -0.17 -15.49
CA TYR A 5 0.97 -0.33 -16.60
C TYR A 5 1.72 -0.29 -17.91
N LYS A 6 1.75 -1.38 -18.67
CA LYS A 6 2.07 -1.35 -20.10
C LYS A 6 0.78 -1.16 -20.90
N SER A 7 0.53 0.05 -21.39
CA SER A 7 -0.49 0.28 -22.40
C SER A 7 -0.02 -0.35 -23.71
N GLY A 8 -0.85 -1.13 -24.35
CA GLY A 8 -0.67 -1.48 -25.77
C GLY A 8 -0.50 -2.96 -26.11
N THR A 9 -0.88 -3.91 -25.28
CA THR A 9 -1.06 -5.29 -25.71
C THR A 9 -2.54 -5.63 -25.83
N THR A 10 -3.00 -5.81 -27.04
CA THR A 10 -4.29 -6.40 -27.42
C THR A 10 -4.33 -7.90 -27.06
N GLY A 11 -4.16 -8.23 -25.81
CA GLY A 11 -4.19 -9.62 -25.34
C GLY A 11 -4.29 -9.63 -23.82
N VAL A 12 -5.40 -10.08 -23.35
CA VAL A 12 -5.79 -10.70 -22.07
C VAL A 12 -4.88 -10.56 -20.83
N VAL A 13 -3.90 -9.66 -20.79
CA VAL A 13 -3.16 -9.37 -19.55
C VAL A 13 -3.94 -8.31 -18.79
N LYS A 14 -4.61 -8.72 -17.74
CA LYS A 14 -5.23 -7.81 -16.77
C LYS A 14 -4.14 -6.93 -16.19
N ASP A 15 -4.36 -5.62 -16.17
CA ASP A 15 -3.43 -4.73 -15.47
C ASP A 15 -3.31 -5.11 -13.98
N ILE A 16 -2.18 -4.80 -13.35
CA ILE A 16 -1.86 -5.28 -12.01
C ILE A 16 -2.87 -4.79 -10.96
N ALA A 17 -3.35 -3.54 -11.07
CA ALA A 17 -4.37 -2.99 -10.18
C ALA A 17 -5.68 -3.80 -10.28
N ARG A 18 -6.07 -4.16 -11.52
CA ARG A 18 -7.23 -5.02 -11.77
C ARG A 18 -7.02 -6.43 -11.21
N GLN A 19 -5.81 -6.98 -11.33
CA GLN A 19 -5.48 -8.30 -10.77
C GLN A 19 -5.64 -8.32 -9.25
N LEU A 20 -5.29 -7.24 -8.54
CA LEU A 20 -5.48 -7.12 -7.10
C LEU A 20 -6.96 -7.25 -6.69
N ILE A 21 -7.87 -6.76 -7.53
CA ILE A 21 -9.32 -6.81 -7.25
C ILE A 21 -9.92 -8.15 -7.70
N GLU A 22 -9.51 -8.64 -8.87
CA GLU A 22 -10.08 -9.82 -9.54
C GLU A 22 -9.31 -11.12 -9.25
N VAL A 23 -8.54 -11.19 -8.18
CA VAL A 23 -7.88 -12.43 -7.77
C VAL A 23 -8.90 -13.54 -7.49
N SER A 24 -8.45 -14.80 -7.58
CA SER A 24 -9.32 -15.94 -7.28
C SER A 24 -9.96 -15.81 -5.90
N PRO A 25 -11.15 -16.39 -5.65
CA PRO A 25 -11.84 -16.27 -4.37
C PRO A 25 -10.98 -16.66 -3.16
N VAL A 26 -10.11 -17.67 -3.32
CA VAL A 26 -9.18 -18.10 -2.25
C VAL A 26 -8.20 -16.99 -1.90
N VAL A 27 -7.50 -16.41 -2.88
CA VAL A 27 -6.55 -15.33 -2.68
C VAL A 27 -7.27 -14.05 -2.24
N LYS A 28 -8.44 -13.74 -2.82
CA LYS A 28 -9.24 -12.57 -2.47
C LYS A 28 -9.59 -12.54 -0.99
N ASN A 29 -10.01 -13.66 -0.43
CA ASN A 29 -10.38 -13.78 0.97
C ASN A 29 -9.15 -13.76 1.90
N SER A 30 -7.97 -14.12 1.40
CA SER A 30 -6.71 -14.12 2.13
C SER A 30 -5.97 -12.78 2.08
N LEU A 31 -6.17 -12.00 1.01
CA LEU A 31 -5.54 -10.67 0.86
C LEU A 31 -6.29 -9.65 1.71
N LYS A 32 -5.77 -9.39 2.90
CA LYS A 32 -6.41 -8.54 3.91
C LYS A 32 -5.99 -7.08 3.82
N VAL A 33 -4.72 -6.81 3.51
CA VAL A 33 -4.15 -5.47 3.56
C VAL A 33 -3.32 -5.22 2.30
N ALA A 34 -3.52 -4.06 1.68
CA ALA A 34 -2.68 -3.54 0.60
C ALA A 34 -2.52 -2.03 0.78
N LEU A 35 -1.30 -1.58 1.10
CA LEU A 35 -1.00 -0.19 1.42
C LEU A 35 0.14 0.33 0.57
N GLY A 36 0.07 1.59 0.13
CA GLY A 36 1.12 2.22 -0.66
C GLY A 36 0.62 3.42 -1.46
N GLY A 37 1.24 3.68 -2.60
CA GLY A 37 0.83 4.69 -3.58
C GLY A 37 0.08 4.09 -4.77
N GLY A 38 0.08 4.82 -5.90
CA GLY A 38 -0.47 4.33 -7.17
C GLY A 38 -1.97 4.56 -7.34
N ARG A 39 -2.58 5.45 -6.56
CA ARG A 39 -4.02 5.74 -6.54
C ARG A 39 -4.62 5.95 -7.94
N THR A 40 -3.91 6.67 -8.83
CA THR A 40 -4.40 6.93 -10.18
C THR A 40 -4.61 5.69 -11.04
N TYR A 41 -3.92 4.58 -10.76
CA TYR A 41 -4.10 3.33 -11.50
C TYR A 41 -5.37 2.56 -11.08
N PHE A 42 -5.99 2.96 -9.97
CA PHE A 42 -7.25 2.42 -9.48
C PHE A 42 -8.46 3.25 -9.90
N MET A 43 -8.25 4.46 -10.42
CA MET A 43 -9.29 5.43 -10.71
C MET A 43 -9.51 5.59 -12.23
N PRO A 44 -10.78 5.79 -12.69
CA PRO A 44 -11.08 6.06 -14.09
C PRO A 44 -10.55 7.43 -14.54
N LYS A 45 -10.23 7.58 -15.80
CA LYS A 45 -9.77 8.86 -16.41
C LYS A 45 -10.76 10.01 -16.28
N THR A 46 -12.02 9.71 -16.00
CA THR A 46 -13.07 10.70 -15.79
C THR A 46 -13.06 11.29 -14.38
N SER A 47 -12.38 10.65 -13.43
CA SER A 47 -12.30 11.10 -12.05
C SER A 47 -11.01 11.88 -11.78
N PHE A 48 -11.13 12.94 -10.99
CA PHE A 48 -9.99 13.66 -10.47
C PHE A 48 -9.50 13.04 -9.16
N ASP A 49 -8.20 13.18 -8.91
CA ASP A 49 -7.58 12.77 -7.67
C ASP A 49 -8.15 13.59 -6.50
N PRO A 50 -8.48 12.98 -5.35
CA PRO A 50 -9.09 13.69 -4.23
C PRO A 50 -8.17 14.70 -3.57
N GLU A 51 -6.86 14.57 -3.76
CA GLU A 51 -5.85 15.45 -3.19
C GLU A 51 -5.31 16.46 -4.21
N TYR A 52 -5.08 16.02 -5.44
CA TYR A 52 -4.48 16.82 -6.51
C TYR A 52 -5.51 17.12 -7.60
N ALA A 53 -6.17 18.27 -7.50
CA ALA A 53 -7.34 18.65 -8.33
C ALA A 53 -7.09 18.65 -9.86
N THR A 54 -5.83 18.70 -10.31
CA THR A 54 -5.46 18.63 -11.74
C THR A 54 -5.07 17.23 -12.19
N THR A 55 -4.87 16.30 -11.26
CA THR A 55 -4.47 14.91 -11.54
C THR A 55 -5.70 14.06 -11.77
N LYS A 56 -5.68 13.26 -12.83
CA LYS A 56 -6.77 12.33 -13.17
C LYS A 56 -6.36 10.88 -12.99
N GLY A 57 -7.35 10.03 -12.80
CA GLY A 57 -7.17 8.59 -12.89
C GLY A 57 -6.60 8.17 -14.25
N ARG A 58 -6.03 6.97 -14.33
CA ARG A 58 -5.35 6.45 -15.54
C ARG A 58 -6.10 5.31 -16.22
N ARG A 59 -7.23 4.87 -15.66
CA ARG A 59 -7.96 3.72 -16.21
C ARG A 59 -8.79 4.09 -17.42
N ASN A 60 -8.61 3.33 -18.50
CA ASN A 60 -9.37 3.46 -19.75
C ASN A 60 -10.68 2.66 -19.77
N ASP A 61 -10.81 1.68 -18.85
CA ASP A 61 -11.99 0.81 -18.77
C ASP A 61 -13.16 1.43 -17.98
N GLY A 62 -12.98 2.67 -17.48
CA GLY A 62 -14.02 3.40 -16.76
C GLY A 62 -14.26 2.88 -15.33
N ARG A 63 -13.53 1.87 -14.87
CA ARG A 63 -13.75 1.26 -13.55
C ARG A 63 -13.11 2.08 -12.44
N ASP A 64 -13.78 2.13 -11.30
CA ASP A 64 -13.23 2.60 -10.03
C ASP A 64 -12.92 1.37 -9.15
N LEU A 65 -11.65 0.98 -9.15
CA LEU A 65 -11.20 -0.19 -8.41
C LEU A 65 -11.16 0.04 -6.90
N THR A 66 -11.15 1.29 -6.44
CA THR A 66 -11.23 1.62 -5.01
C THR A 66 -12.62 1.33 -4.47
N ALA A 67 -13.66 1.74 -5.20
CA ALA A 67 -15.05 1.42 -4.89
C ALA A 67 -15.33 -0.08 -5.00
N GLU A 68 -14.74 -0.74 -6.00
CA GLU A 68 -14.86 -2.20 -6.16
C GLU A 68 -14.18 -2.99 -5.03
N TRP A 69 -13.07 -2.49 -4.48
CA TRP A 69 -12.47 -3.10 -3.29
C TRP A 69 -13.48 -3.19 -2.15
N VAL A 70 -14.12 -2.08 -1.84
CA VAL A 70 -15.11 -2.00 -0.74
C VAL A 70 -16.33 -2.86 -1.04
N SER A 71 -16.96 -2.68 -2.21
CA SER A 71 -18.22 -3.36 -2.54
C SER A 71 -18.09 -4.88 -2.64
N THR A 72 -16.94 -5.39 -3.09
CA THR A 72 -16.73 -6.82 -3.29
C THR A 72 -16.21 -7.57 -2.07
N ARG A 73 -15.77 -6.87 -1.01
CA ARG A 73 -15.27 -7.46 0.25
C ARG A 73 -16.21 -7.29 1.43
N GLY A 74 -17.30 -6.53 1.25
CA GLY A 74 -18.38 -6.39 2.23
C GLY A 74 -18.13 -5.36 3.33
N ALA A 75 -19.02 -5.34 4.33
CA ALA A 75 -19.15 -4.26 5.31
C ALA A 75 -17.92 -4.02 6.21
N LYS A 76 -17.00 -5.00 6.30
CA LYS A 76 -15.75 -4.86 7.06
C LYS A 76 -14.55 -4.51 6.20
N SER A 77 -14.79 -3.89 5.05
CA SER A 77 -13.74 -3.40 4.16
C SER A 77 -13.67 -1.88 4.18
N ALA A 78 -12.46 -1.35 4.03
CA ALA A 78 -12.20 0.08 3.99
C ALA A 78 -11.26 0.43 2.83
N TYR A 79 -11.41 1.65 2.34
CA TYR A 79 -10.46 2.33 1.48
C TYR A 79 -10.02 3.63 2.16
N ALA A 80 -8.73 3.88 2.17
CA ALA A 80 -8.13 5.10 2.70
C ALA A 80 -7.19 5.72 1.66
N TRP A 81 -7.30 7.03 1.44
CA TRP A 81 -6.38 7.76 0.56
C TRP A 81 -5.57 8.83 1.30
N ASN A 82 -5.82 9.04 2.59
CA ASN A 82 -5.08 9.97 3.45
C ASN A 82 -4.89 9.41 4.86
N LYS A 83 -4.07 10.12 5.65
CA LYS A 83 -3.73 9.72 7.02
C LYS A 83 -4.96 9.60 7.93
N ALA A 84 -5.89 10.54 7.85
CA ALA A 84 -7.08 10.54 8.71
C ALA A 84 -7.98 9.31 8.47
N GLN A 85 -8.19 8.94 7.22
CA GLN A 85 -8.95 7.73 6.87
C GLN A 85 -8.19 6.45 7.24
N PHE A 86 -6.86 6.44 7.05
CA PHE A 86 -6.03 5.35 7.51
C PHE A 86 -6.16 5.15 9.03
N ASP A 87 -6.08 6.22 9.80
CA ASP A 87 -6.18 6.15 11.27
C ASP A 87 -7.57 5.68 11.71
N ALA A 88 -8.61 6.13 11.05
CA ALA A 88 -10.00 5.76 11.33
C ALA A 88 -10.32 4.27 11.03
N ALA A 89 -9.52 3.60 10.18
CA ALA A 89 -9.69 2.17 9.93
C ALA A 89 -9.19 1.36 11.14
N ASP A 90 -10.12 1.06 12.06
CA ASP A 90 -9.83 0.28 13.26
C ASP A 90 -9.50 -1.18 12.91
N PRO A 91 -8.29 -1.67 13.26
CA PRO A 91 -7.89 -3.05 13.02
C PRO A 91 -8.82 -4.10 13.66
N ALA A 92 -9.48 -3.78 14.77
CA ALA A 92 -10.38 -4.70 15.44
C ALA A 92 -11.66 -5.00 14.63
N THR A 93 -12.16 -4.00 13.89
CA THR A 93 -13.43 -4.08 13.16
C THR A 93 -13.26 -4.16 11.64
N THR A 94 -12.09 -3.79 11.11
CA THR A 94 -11.78 -3.83 9.68
C THR A 94 -11.08 -5.14 9.33
N ASP A 95 -11.61 -5.87 8.36
CA ASP A 95 -11.03 -7.13 7.88
C ASP A 95 -10.23 -6.97 6.59
N TYR A 96 -10.54 -5.94 5.79
CA TYR A 96 -9.89 -5.65 4.51
C TYR A 96 -9.60 -4.17 4.37
N LEU A 97 -8.36 -3.78 4.18
CA LEU A 97 -7.92 -2.40 4.02
C LEU A 97 -7.12 -2.21 2.74
N LEU A 98 -7.59 -1.30 1.89
CA LEU A 98 -6.82 -0.74 0.78
C LEU A 98 -6.42 0.69 1.13
N GLY A 99 -5.12 0.98 1.18
CA GLY A 99 -4.60 2.33 1.39
C GLY A 99 -3.78 2.78 0.20
N LEU A 100 -4.20 3.85 -0.47
CA LEU A 100 -3.50 4.42 -1.64
C LEU A 100 -3.29 5.91 -1.39
N PHE A 101 -2.15 6.25 -0.77
CA PHE A 101 -1.93 7.57 -0.17
C PHE A 101 -1.40 8.62 -1.14
N GLU A 102 -0.93 8.20 -2.31
CA GLU A 102 -0.42 9.09 -3.35
C GLU A 102 -0.89 8.69 -4.76
N PRO A 103 -0.98 9.62 -5.71
CA PRO A 103 -1.30 9.31 -7.11
C PRO A 103 -0.32 8.33 -7.76
N SER A 104 0.95 8.41 -7.36
CA SER A 104 2.05 7.57 -7.83
C SER A 104 2.77 6.95 -6.63
N HIS A 105 4.00 7.36 -6.35
CA HIS A 105 4.75 6.86 -5.18
C HIS A 105 4.36 7.65 -3.93
N VAL A 106 4.38 7.00 -2.75
CA VAL A 106 4.33 7.69 -1.46
C VAL A 106 5.49 8.69 -1.32
N GLN A 107 5.37 9.68 -0.46
CA GLN A 107 6.44 10.66 -0.22
C GLN A 107 7.70 9.98 0.33
N TYR A 108 8.86 10.61 0.16
CA TYR A 108 10.04 10.24 0.94
C TYR A 108 9.77 10.54 2.42
N GLU A 109 10.33 9.75 3.33
CA GLU A 109 10.18 10.00 4.75
C GLU A 109 10.62 11.42 5.14
N ALA A 110 11.67 11.94 4.49
CA ALA A 110 12.14 13.32 4.67
C ALA A 110 11.08 14.39 4.34
N ASP A 111 10.19 14.09 3.42
CA ASP A 111 9.21 15.04 2.87
C ASP A 111 7.79 14.80 3.37
N ARG A 112 7.52 13.62 3.94
CA ARG A 112 6.18 13.15 4.34
C ARG A 112 5.43 14.11 5.26
N ALA A 113 6.14 14.81 6.16
CA ALA A 113 5.54 15.79 7.05
C ALA A 113 4.97 17.03 6.33
N ASN A 114 5.36 17.25 5.06
CA ASN A 114 4.88 18.36 4.24
C ASN A 114 3.67 17.98 3.37
N ASP A 115 3.27 16.71 3.39
CA ASP A 115 2.08 16.25 2.70
C ASP A 115 0.82 16.81 3.36
N THR A 116 -0.01 17.55 2.59
CA THR A 116 -1.16 18.28 3.12
C THR A 116 -2.30 17.35 3.54
N ALA A 117 -2.56 16.30 2.79
CA ALA A 117 -3.58 15.31 3.15
C ALA A 117 -3.08 14.34 4.22
N GLY A 118 -1.77 14.23 4.32
CA GLY A 118 -1.06 13.32 5.22
C GLY A 118 -1.11 11.87 4.75
N GLU A 119 0.02 11.20 4.91
CA GLU A 119 0.13 9.76 4.68
C GLU A 119 0.81 9.06 5.86
N PRO A 120 0.53 7.75 6.08
CA PRO A 120 1.20 7.01 7.13
C PRO A 120 2.65 6.71 6.76
N SER A 121 3.53 6.66 7.78
CA SER A 121 4.89 6.15 7.62
C SER A 121 4.90 4.64 7.35
N LEU A 122 6.04 4.11 6.88
CA LEU A 122 6.21 2.68 6.70
C LEU A 122 6.05 1.90 8.02
N THR A 123 6.50 2.50 9.12
CA THR A 123 6.32 1.94 10.48
C THR A 123 4.85 1.85 10.86
N GLU A 124 4.06 2.91 10.64
CA GLU A 124 2.62 2.92 10.93
C GLU A 124 1.86 1.93 10.06
N MET A 125 2.21 1.84 8.76
CA MET A 125 1.62 0.84 7.85
C MET A 125 1.91 -0.59 8.30
N THR A 126 3.15 -0.85 8.72
CA THR A 126 3.58 -2.16 9.24
C THR A 126 2.83 -2.52 10.51
N GLU A 127 2.76 -1.60 11.47
CA GLU A 127 2.04 -1.79 12.73
C GLU A 127 0.56 -2.12 12.51
N LYS A 128 -0.14 -1.32 11.71
CA LYS A 128 -1.56 -1.56 11.40
C LYS A 128 -1.77 -2.88 10.67
N SER A 129 -0.88 -3.21 9.73
CA SER A 129 -0.95 -4.48 8.99
C SER A 129 -0.84 -5.68 9.93
N ILE A 130 0.12 -5.67 10.86
CA ILE A 130 0.28 -6.74 11.84
C ILE A 130 -0.98 -6.88 12.70
N LYS A 131 -1.50 -5.77 13.27
CA LYS A 131 -2.74 -5.77 14.07
C LYS A 131 -3.96 -6.32 13.32
N MET A 132 -4.04 -6.11 12.02
CA MET A 132 -5.11 -6.68 11.20
C MET A 132 -4.92 -8.16 10.91
N LEU A 133 -3.66 -8.59 10.69
CA LEU A 133 -3.33 -9.94 10.25
C LEU A 133 -3.24 -10.94 11.40
N GLU A 134 -2.84 -10.51 12.59
CA GLU A 134 -2.74 -11.36 13.80
C GLU A 134 -4.07 -11.97 14.25
N LYS A 135 -5.21 -11.44 13.77
CA LYS A 135 -6.53 -12.03 13.95
C LYS A 135 -6.66 -13.43 13.30
N SER A 136 -5.76 -13.78 12.40
CA SER A 136 -5.77 -15.07 11.71
C SER A 136 -5.19 -16.17 12.57
N ARG A 137 -6.04 -17.13 12.96
CA ARG A 137 -5.61 -18.32 13.71
C ARG A 137 -4.69 -19.28 12.94
N LYS A 138 -4.54 -19.07 11.62
CA LYS A 138 -3.69 -19.89 10.74
C LYS A 138 -2.36 -19.22 10.43
N GLY A 139 -2.06 -18.10 11.12
CA GLY A 139 -0.90 -17.27 10.82
C GLY A 139 -1.13 -16.34 9.63
N PHE A 140 -0.10 -15.60 9.26
CA PHE A 140 -0.14 -14.64 8.15
C PHE A 140 1.22 -14.55 7.44
N PHE A 141 1.19 -13.99 6.25
CA PHE A 141 2.34 -13.52 5.52
C PHE A 141 2.20 -12.01 5.30
N LEU A 142 3.22 -11.25 5.66
CA LEU A 142 3.30 -9.80 5.43
C LEU A 142 4.57 -9.48 4.64
N HIS A 143 4.41 -8.83 3.50
CA HIS A 143 5.52 -8.25 2.72
C HIS A 143 5.54 -6.75 2.96
N VAL A 144 6.69 -6.22 3.36
CA VAL A 144 6.94 -4.78 3.58
C VAL A 144 8.10 -4.37 2.71
N GLU A 145 7.98 -3.24 2.02
CA GLU A 145 9.00 -2.74 1.11
C GLU A 145 9.31 -1.26 1.41
N GLY A 146 10.58 -0.97 1.64
CA GLY A 146 11.11 0.39 1.72
C GLY A 146 11.42 0.95 0.33
N GLY A 147 10.44 0.95 -0.58
CA GLY A 147 10.64 1.21 -2.01
C GLY A 147 11.19 2.59 -2.38
N ARG A 148 11.15 3.56 -1.46
CA ARG A 148 11.69 4.90 -1.70
C ARG A 148 13.21 4.99 -1.48
N ILE A 149 13.83 4.00 -0.85
CA ILE A 149 15.29 3.91 -0.67
C ILE A 149 15.96 3.90 -2.05
N ASP A 150 15.54 2.98 -2.93
CA ASP A 150 16.06 2.87 -4.30
C ASP A 150 15.85 4.15 -5.11
N HIS A 151 14.65 4.72 -5.07
CA HIS A 151 14.37 5.98 -5.76
C HIS A 151 15.27 7.14 -5.30
N ALA A 152 15.59 7.20 -4.02
CA ALA A 152 16.50 8.23 -3.48
C ALA A 152 17.94 8.02 -3.98
N HIS A 153 18.39 6.76 -4.09
CA HIS A 153 19.69 6.42 -4.69
C HIS A 153 19.74 6.81 -6.17
N HIS A 154 18.71 6.47 -6.96
CA HIS A 154 18.61 6.90 -8.36
C HIS A 154 18.63 8.43 -8.52
N ALA A 155 18.07 9.17 -7.58
CA ALA A 155 18.08 10.63 -7.56
C ALA A 155 19.40 11.23 -7.01
N GLY A 156 20.35 10.40 -6.57
CA GLY A 156 21.60 10.87 -5.95
C GLY A 156 21.38 11.63 -4.64
N ASN A 157 20.27 11.38 -3.93
CA ASN A 157 19.90 12.12 -2.72
C ASN A 157 20.17 11.29 -1.47
N ALA A 158 21.36 11.45 -0.90
CA ALA A 158 21.80 10.70 0.29
C ALA A 158 20.92 10.94 1.52
N ASN A 159 20.43 12.18 1.73
CA ASN A 159 19.56 12.48 2.87
C ASN A 159 18.26 11.66 2.82
N ARG A 160 17.59 11.65 1.68
CA ARG A 160 16.36 10.87 1.49
C ARG A 160 16.63 9.38 1.60
N ALA A 161 17.71 8.87 0.97
CA ALA A 161 18.06 7.46 1.06
C ALA A 161 18.30 6.99 2.49
N LEU A 162 19.02 7.78 3.29
CA LEU A 162 19.31 7.48 4.70
C LEU A 162 18.04 7.52 5.56
N LEU A 163 17.17 8.52 5.39
CA LEU A 163 15.96 8.66 6.19
C LEU A 163 14.94 7.56 5.87
N ASP A 164 14.76 7.19 4.60
CA ASP A 164 13.91 6.06 4.22
C ASP A 164 14.49 4.72 4.71
N THR A 165 15.82 4.56 4.73
CA THR A 165 16.46 3.37 5.33
C THR A 165 16.26 3.30 6.85
N ILE A 166 16.35 4.44 7.55
CA ILE A 166 16.06 4.52 8.98
C ILE A 166 14.59 4.18 9.25
N GLU A 167 13.67 4.65 8.42
CA GLU A 167 12.25 4.34 8.56
C GLU A 167 11.97 2.86 8.30
N MET A 168 12.63 2.23 7.33
CA MET A 168 12.59 0.78 7.13
C MET A 168 13.10 0.03 8.37
N ALA A 169 14.20 0.47 8.98
CA ALA A 169 14.73 -0.13 10.20
C ALA A 169 13.76 -0.01 11.39
N LYS A 170 13.04 1.12 11.52
CA LYS A 170 11.98 1.30 12.51
C LYS A 170 10.80 0.35 12.26
N ALA A 171 10.40 0.16 10.99
CA ALA A 171 9.34 -0.78 10.63
C ALA A 171 9.72 -2.23 10.98
N VAL A 172 10.96 -2.64 10.69
CA VAL A 172 11.49 -3.95 11.11
C VAL A 172 11.48 -4.09 12.63
N LYS A 173 11.98 -3.07 13.36
CA LYS A 173 11.94 -3.08 14.83
C LYS A 173 10.51 -3.20 15.34
N LYS A 174 9.56 -2.47 14.77
CA LYS A 174 8.16 -2.55 15.14
C LYS A 174 7.61 -3.97 14.94
N ALA A 175 7.93 -4.62 13.83
CA ALA A 175 7.53 -6.00 13.58
C ALA A 175 8.11 -6.97 14.63
N VAL A 176 9.39 -6.82 14.99
CA VAL A 176 10.04 -7.61 16.05
C VAL A 176 9.36 -7.40 17.39
N ASP A 177 9.05 -6.15 17.76
CA ASP A 177 8.42 -5.82 19.05
C ASP A 177 6.98 -6.35 19.18
N MET A 178 6.30 -6.57 18.04
CA MET A 178 4.89 -6.98 18.00
C MET A 178 4.67 -8.48 17.79
N THR A 179 5.71 -9.25 17.53
CA THR A 179 5.59 -10.68 17.20
C THR A 179 6.44 -11.56 18.12
N ASP A 180 5.99 -12.80 18.33
CA ASP A 180 6.76 -13.78 19.09
C ASP A 180 7.89 -14.35 18.23
N PRO A 181 9.17 -14.25 18.65
CA PRO A 181 10.31 -14.75 17.88
C PRO A 181 10.33 -16.30 17.76
N ASN A 182 9.58 -17.01 18.59
CA ASN A 182 9.48 -18.46 18.50
C ASN A 182 8.44 -18.93 17.45
N GLU A 183 7.54 -18.02 17.04
CA GLU A 183 6.46 -18.34 16.10
C GLU A 183 6.50 -17.51 14.82
N THR A 184 7.34 -16.47 14.76
CA THR A 184 7.40 -15.55 13.62
C THR A 184 8.81 -15.47 13.05
N LEU A 185 8.94 -15.83 11.78
CA LEU A 185 10.16 -15.62 11.02
C LEU A 185 10.13 -14.23 10.37
N ILE A 186 11.12 -13.38 10.68
CA ILE A 186 11.33 -12.08 10.02
C ILE A 186 12.58 -12.20 9.14
N ILE A 187 12.44 -11.90 7.86
CA ILE A 187 13.52 -11.87 6.88
C ILE A 187 13.69 -10.43 6.39
N VAL A 188 14.90 -9.91 6.46
CA VAL A 188 15.27 -8.58 5.91
C VAL A 188 16.29 -8.79 4.82
N THR A 189 16.05 -8.24 3.65
CA THR A 189 16.93 -8.37 2.49
C THR A 189 16.83 -7.14 1.59
N ALA A 190 17.79 -6.97 0.69
CA ALA A 190 17.65 -6.10 -0.47
C ALA A 190 17.32 -6.96 -1.70
N ASP A 191 16.68 -6.37 -2.71
CA ASP A 191 16.41 -6.99 -4.01
C ASP A 191 17.63 -6.89 -4.94
N HIS A 192 18.45 -5.86 -4.77
CA HIS A 192 19.76 -5.64 -5.41
C HIS A 192 20.63 -4.71 -4.55
N SER A 193 21.90 -4.59 -4.92
CA SER A 193 22.89 -3.68 -4.31
C SER A 193 22.95 -2.35 -5.06
#